data_d1372440946b18343eaa68ee2ae526c7
#
_entry.id   d1372440946b18343eaa68ee2ae526c7
#
_cell.length_a   1.000
_cell.length_b   1.000
_cell.length_c   1.000
_cell.angle_alpha   90.00
_cell.angle_beta   90.00
_cell.angle_gamma   90.00
#
_symmetry.space_group_name_H-M   'P 1'
#
loop_
_entity.id
_entity.type
_entity.pdbx_description
1 polymer ?
#
loop_
_entity_poly.entity_id
_entity_poly.type
_entity_poly.pdbx_seq_one_letter_code
_entity_poly.pdbx_strand_id
1 'polypeptide(L)'
;IPINLGGSFKTLITIHDMFPIQYVRYFGKIYSYYFKFNLGVTLRHTDMILYNSEQTKDDTEMYFPKAKKIPSCNAYIISNPLTRYVPPKDENYFLYVGNMEKRKGVDILIKAYRRYREEGGTRPLILAGKMQEDDIEQLLETALTEVEGLTYLGYVSHTTRYDLYNNCSCFVFPSMAEGFGMPILEVMKHNKPILASNLKIFDEVVGDCVERFSLAGDDD
;
A
#
# COMPACT_ATOMS: atom_id res chain seq x y z
N ILE A 1 10.64 -4.17 16.62
CA ILE A 1 11.50 -2.99 16.79
C ILE A 1 12.61 -3.40 17.74
N PRO A 2 13.88 -3.33 17.34
CA PRO A 2 14.99 -3.61 18.25
C PRO A 2 15.01 -2.55 19.36
N ILE A 3 15.14 -2.99 20.61
CA ILE A 3 15.26 -2.09 21.75
C ILE A 3 16.77 -1.87 21.98
N ASN A 4 17.24 -0.65 21.78
CA ASN A 4 18.57 -0.26 22.24
C ASN A 4 18.50 0.07 23.73
N LEU A 5 19.16 -0.71 24.57
CA LEU A 5 19.20 -0.53 26.01
C LEU A 5 20.37 0.33 26.48
N GLY A 6 21.01 1.07 25.57
CA GLY A 6 22.18 1.89 25.87
C GLY A 6 23.48 1.12 25.67
N GLY A 7 24.19 1.44 24.62
CA GLY A 7 25.51 0.88 24.27
C GLY A 7 26.35 1.96 23.63
N SER A 8 27.58 1.60 23.30
CA SER A 8 28.54 2.51 22.63
C SER A 8 28.30 2.70 21.13
N PHE A 9 27.19 2.16 20.57
CA PHE A 9 26.90 2.26 19.14
C PHE A 9 25.82 3.30 18.86
N LYS A 10 25.88 3.89 17.67
CA LYS A 10 24.85 4.75 17.15
C LYS A 10 23.68 3.94 16.64
N THR A 11 22.48 4.39 16.96
CA THR A 11 21.22 3.72 16.55
C THR A 11 20.54 4.53 15.49
N LEU A 12 20.35 3.91 14.32
CA LEU A 12 19.55 4.41 13.21
C LEU A 12 18.30 3.55 13.09
N ILE A 13 17.12 4.17 13.03
CA ILE A 13 15.87 3.46 12.79
C ILE A 13 15.17 4.00 11.55
N THR A 14 14.45 3.12 10.85
CA THR A 14 13.54 3.50 9.77
C THR A 14 12.11 3.36 10.25
N ILE A 15 11.30 4.41 10.07
CA ILE A 15 9.87 4.40 10.34
C ILE A 15 9.15 4.44 8.99
N HIS A 16 8.34 3.40 8.72
CA HIS A 16 7.62 3.24 7.46
C HIS A 16 6.21 3.80 7.51
N ASP A 17 5.55 3.69 8.65
CA ASP A 17 4.20 4.20 8.90
C ASP A 17 3.90 4.24 10.40
N MET A 18 2.77 4.87 10.74
CA MET A 18 2.22 4.93 12.08
C MET A 18 0.87 4.19 12.18
N PHE A 19 0.56 3.33 11.20
CA PHE A 19 -0.73 2.66 11.08
C PHE A 19 -1.18 1.87 12.32
N PRO A 20 -0.30 1.15 13.05
CA PRO A 20 -0.75 0.49 14.26
C PRO A 20 -1.35 1.43 15.32
N ILE A 21 -0.98 2.72 15.29
CA ILE A 21 -1.53 3.73 16.21
C ILE A 21 -2.74 4.44 15.57
N GLN A 22 -2.69 4.72 14.27
CA GLN A 22 -3.74 5.45 13.55
C GLN A 22 -4.99 4.60 13.31
N TYR A 23 -4.79 3.34 12.98
CA TYR A 23 -5.85 2.43 12.55
C TYR A 23 -6.01 1.24 13.50
N VAL A 24 -6.26 1.55 14.78
CA VAL A 24 -6.42 0.54 15.87
C VAL A 24 -7.43 -0.55 15.52
N ARG A 25 -8.47 -0.21 14.73
CA ARG A 25 -9.49 -1.17 14.28
C ARG A 25 -8.93 -2.33 13.43
N TYR A 26 -7.84 -2.09 12.68
CA TYR A 26 -7.20 -3.12 11.84
C TYR A 26 -6.12 -3.91 12.58
N PHE A 27 -5.46 -3.29 13.56
CA PHE A 27 -4.32 -3.90 14.26
C PHE A 27 -4.68 -4.45 15.65
N GLY A 28 -5.82 -4.04 16.20
CA GLY A 28 -6.25 -4.40 17.55
C GLY A 28 -5.58 -3.55 18.65
N LYS A 29 -6.32 -3.33 19.75
CA LYS A 29 -5.90 -2.43 20.83
C LYS A 29 -4.59 -2.86 21.51
N ILE A 30 -4.42 -4.18 21.73
CA ILE A 30 -3.22 -4.71 22.42
C ILE A 30 -1.97 -4.45 21.59
N TYR A 31 -1.99 -4.78 20.30
CA TYR A 31 -0.87 -4.57 19.41
C TYR A 31 -0.55 -3.08 19.22
N SER A 32 -1.58 -2.24 19.07
CA SER A 32 -1.41 -0.78 18.94
C SER A 32 -0.73 -0.17 20.16
N TYR A 33 -1.14 -0.60 21.37
CA TYR A 33 -0.53 -0.15 22.61
C TYR A 33 0.92 -0.63 22.75
N TYR A 34 1.16 -1.91 22.45
CA TYR A 34 2.50 -2.50 22.44
C TYR A 34 3.42 -1.77 21.45
N PHE A 35 2.96 -1.51 20.23
CA PHE A 35 3.69 -0.76 19.22
C PHE A 35 4.06 0.64 19.71
N LYS A 36 3.06 1.37 20.24
CA LYS A 36 3.25 2.74 20.78
C LYS A 36 4.28 2.76 21.90
N PHE A 37 4.18 1.83 22.85
CA PHE A 37 5.12 1.72 23.95
C PHE A 37 6.55 1.44 23.47
N ASN A 38 6.73 0.42 22.63
CA ASN A 38 8.04 0.03 22.12
C ASN A 38 8.69 1.13 21.29
N LEU A 39 7.92 1.78 20.39
CA LEU A 39 8.46 2.88 19.60
C LEU A 39 8.85 4.05 20.51
N GLY A 40 8.05 4.37 21.52
CA GLY A 40 8.36 5.41 22.50
C GLY A 40 9.65 5.14 23.31
N VAL A 41 9.92 3.87 23.65
CA VAL A 41 11.18 3.47 24.30
C VAL A 41 12.34 3.55 23.32
N THR A 42 12.17 3.02 22.09
CA THR A 42 13.20 3.04 21.04
C THR A 42 13.65 4.46 20.72
N LEU A 43 12.70 5.41 20.56
CA LEU A 43 13.00 6.81 20.24
C LEU A 43 13.85 7.51 21.31
N ARG A 44 13.86 7.05 22.56
CA ARG A 44 14.72 7.63 23.61
C ARG A 44 16.21 7.33 23.42
N HIS A 45 16.51 6.29 22.67
CA HIS A 45 17.87 5.78 22.45
C HIS A 45 18.25 5.80 20.95
N THR A 46 17.49 6.57 20.15
CA THR A 46 17.72 6.70 18.71
C THR A 46 18.55 7.95 18.44
N ASP A 47 19.63 7.78 17.70
CA ASP A 47 20.50 8.88 17.26
C ASP A 47 20.02 9.53 15.96
N MET A 48 19.35 8.76 15.07
CA MET A 48 18.85 9.26 13.79
C MET A 48 17.63 8.47 13.32
N ILE A 49 16.69 9.15 12.70
CA ILE A 49 15.48 8.54 12.12
C ILE A 49 15.51 8.70 10.60
N LEU A 50 15.23 7.61 9.89
CA LEU A 50 14.88 7.64 8.47
C LEU A 50 13.37 7.53 8.31
N TYR A 51 12.78 8.42 7.53
CA TYR A 51 11.38 8.37 7.13
C TYR A 51 11.28 8.04 5.64
N ASN A 52 10.26 7.29 5.26
CA ASN A 52 9.98 7.01 3.85
C ASN A 52 9.13 8.09 3.18
N SER A 53 8.59 9.05 3.95
CA SER A 53 7.78 10.16 3.46
C SER A 53 7.72 11.30 4.49
N GLU A 54 7.43 12.52 4.03
CA GLU A 54 7.13 13.65 4.93
C GLU A 54 5.87 13.37 5.74
N GLN A 55 4.86 12.73 5.14
CA GLN A 55 3.67 12.33 5.87
C GLN A 55 3.99 11.41 7.05
N THR A 56 4.84 10.37 6.86
CA THR A 56 5.26 9.48 7.95
C THR A 56 6.02 10.23 9.05
N LYS A 57 6.83 11.23 8.67
CA LYS A 57 7.51 12.10 9.63
C LYS A 57 6.50 12.92 10.44
N ASP A 58 5.58 13.61 9.78
CA ASP A 58 4.54 14.43 10.43
C ASP A 58 3.70 13.58 11.40
N ASP A 59 3.27 12.40 10.96
CA ASP A 59 2.53 11.45 11.79
C ASP A 59 3.34 11.01 13.01
N THR A 60 4.63 10.70 12.82
CA THR A 60 5.50 10.29 13.92
C THR A 60 5.67 11.43 14.93
N GLU A 61 5.91 12.64 14.47
CA GLU A 61 6.09 13.82 15.31
C GLU A 61 4.81 14.23 16.05
N MET A 62 3.64 13.96 15.46
CA MET A 62 2.35 14.16 16.10
C MET A 62 2.15 13.21 17.30
N TYR A 63 2.42 11.92 17.11
CA TYR A 63 2.27 10.92 18.19
C TYR A 63 3.42 10.92 19.19
N PHE A 64 4.62 11.32 18.76
CA PHE A 64 5.85 11.39 19.55
C PHE A 64 6.57 12.73 19.37
N PRO A 65 6.11 13.82 20.02
CA PRO A 65 6.69 15.14 19.83
C PRO A 65 8.20 15.25 20.14
N LYS A 66 8.73 14.31 20.92
CA LYS A 66 10.18 14.22 21.17
C LYS A 66 10.98 13.81 19.92
N ALA A 67 10.35 13.16 18.94
CA ALA A 67 11.00 12.78 17.68
C ALA A 67 11.53 14.01 16.92
N LYS A 68 10.88 15.18 17.03
CA LYS A 68 11.32 16.47 16.47
C LYS A 68 12.76 16.86 16.85
N LYS A 69 13.25 16.35 17.98
CA LYS A 69 14.60 16.65 18.48
C LYS A 69 15.66 15.67 18.01
N ILE A 70 15.26 14.60 17.35
CA ILE A 70 16.17 13.56 16.85
C ILE A 70 16.52 13.94 15.41
N PRO A 71 17.81 13.98 15.03
CA PRO A 71 18.21 14.17 13.63
C PRO A 71 17.48 13.20 12.72
N SER A 72 16.94 13.69 11.61
CA SER A 72 16.19 12.86 10.69
C SER A 72 16.45 13.24 9.24
N CYS A 73 16.24 12.28 8.34
CA CYS A 73 16.17 12.55 6.91
C CYS A 73 15.15 11.63 6.25
N ASN A 74 14.66 12.02 5.09
CA ASN A 74 13.83 11.17 4.26
C ASN A 74 14.71 10.27 3.40
N ALA A 75 14.38 8.98 3.37
CA ALA A 75 15.05 7.98 2.57
C ALA A 75 14.01 7.27 1.70
N TYR A 76 13.95 7.66 0.44
CA TYR A 76 13.03 7.04 -0.51
C TYR A 76 13.60 5.71 -0.99
N ILE A 77 12.81 4.66 -0.86
CA ILE A 77 13.16 3.35 -1.42
C ILE A 77 12.83 3.39 -2.90
N ILE A 78 13.86 3.49 -3.72
CA ILE A 78 13.71 3.32 -5.17
C ILE A 78 13.75 1.83 -5.44
N SER A 79 12.67 1.26 -5.99
CA SER A 79 12.68 -0.13 -6.42
C SER A 79 13.72 -0.33 -7.53
N ASN A 80 14.30 -1.54 -7.63
CA ASN A 80 15.35 -1.84 -8.61
C ASN A 80 14.98 -1.34 -10.01
N PRO A 81 15.93 -0.72 -10.75
CA PRO A 81 15.70 -0.34 -12.13
C PRO A 81 15.33 -1.59 -12.94
N LEU A 82 14.52 -1.41 -13.97
CA LEU A 82 14.21 -2.49 -14.90
C LEU A 82 15.52 -3.04 -15.47
N THR A 83 15.85 -4.28 -15.15
CA THR A 83 17.06 -4.96 -15.66
C THR A 83 16.94 -5.31 -17.14
N ARG A 84 15.71 -5.31 -17.66
CA ARG A 84 15.40 -5.61 -19.06
C ARG A 84 14.13 -4.85 -19.47
N TYR A 85 14.23 -4.05 -20.51
CA TYR A 85 13.04 -3.50 -21.16
C TYR A 85 12.34 -4.61 -21.96
N VAL A 86 11.09 -4.87 -21.64
CA VAL A 86 10.18 -5.70 -22.43
C VAL A 86 9.09 -4.76 -22.95
N PRO A 87 8.85 -4.68 -24.26
CA PRO A 87 7.78 -3.85 -24.78
C PRO A 87 6.45 -4.22 -24.10
N PRO A 88 5.67 -3.23 -23.62
CA PRO A 88 4.39 -3.51 -22.98
C PRO A 88 3.42 -4.11 -24.01
N LYS A 89 2.67 -5.10 -23.58
CA LYS A 89 1.49 -5.60 -24.29
C LYS A 89 0.26 -5.11 -23.52
N ASP A 90 -0.79 -4.83 -24.24
CA ASP A 90 -2.10 -4.61 -23.64
C ASP A 90 -2.92 -5.90 -23.78
N GLU A 91 -2.96 -6.69 -22.73
CA GLU A 91 -3.76 -7.92 -22.67
C GLU A 91 -5.22 -7.63 -22.20
N ASN A 92 -5.57 -6.35 -22.12
CA ASN A 92 -6.94 -5.87 -21.90
C ASN A 92 -7.56 -6.26 -20.56
N TYR A 93 -6.81 -6.16 -19.46
CA TYR A 93 -7.34 -6.39 -18.10
C TYR A 93 -7.00 -5.27 -17.13
N PHE A 94 -7.86 -5.08 -16.13
CA PHE A 94 -7.55 -4.33 -14.92
C PHE A 94 -6.71 -5.18 -13.98
N LEU A 95 -5.79 -4.56 -13.27
CA LEU A 95 -4.90 -5.26 -12.35
C LEU A 95 -4.89 -4.62 -10.97
N TYR A 96 -4.98 -5.45 -9.95
CA TYR A 96 -4.63 -5.11 -8.57
C TYR A 96 -3.51 -6.02 -8.08
N VAL A 97 -2.50 -5.45 -7.42
CA VAL A 97 -1.45 -6.19 -6.74
C VAL A 97 -1.24 -5.64 -5.33
N GLY A 98 -1.45 -6.49 -4.35
CA GLY A 98 -1.32 -6.12 -2.93
C GLY A 98 -1.88 -7.19 -2.01
N ASN A 99 -1.68 -7.06 -0.71
CA ASN A 99 -2.34 -7.95 0.25
C ASN A 99 -3.86 -7.83 0.13
N MET A 100 -4.54 -8.97 0.27
CA MET A 100 -6.00 -9.05 0.30
C MET A 100 -6.48 -8.71 1.71
N GLU A 101 -6.66 -7.41 1.97
CA GLU A 101 -7.09 -6.85 3.27
C GLU A 101 -7.95 -5.59 3.06
N LYS A 102 -8.86 -5.29 3.99
CA LYS A 102 -9.79 -4.13 3.90
C LYS A 102 -9.06 -2.80 3.78
N ARG A 103 -7.99 -2.63 4.53
CA ARG A 103 -7.17 -1.40 4.47
C ARG A 103 -6.65 -1.10 3.05
N LYS A 104 -6.48 -2.13 2.24
CA LYS A 104 -6.10 -2.00 0.81
C LYS A 104 -7.29 -1.78 -0.13
N GLY A 105 -8.51 -1.68 0.42
CA GLY A 105 -9.72 -1.39 -0.35
C GLY A 105 -10.15 -2.51 -1.30
N VAL A 106 -9.73 -3.76 -1.04
CA VAL A 106 -10.04 -4.90 -1.92
C VAL A 106 -11.54 -5.18 -1.96
N ASP A 107 -12.23 -5.03 -0.83
CA ASP A 107 -13.68 -5.15 -0.74
C ASP A 107 -14.43 -4.09 -1.58
N ILE A 108 -13.91 -2.87 -1.59
CA ILE A 108 -14.44 -1.78 -2.42
C ILE A 108 -14.22 -2.11 -3.90
N LEU A 109 -13.01 -2.57 -4.25
CA LEU A 109 -12.67 -2.94 -5.62
C LEU A 109 -13.55 -4.07 -6.16
N ILE A 110 -13.78 -5.12 -5.38
CA ILE A 110 -14.64 -6.25 -5.76
C ILE A 110 -16.09 -5.76 -6.01
N LYS A 111 -16.62 -4.91 -5.11
CA LYS A 111 -17.97 -4.34 -5.27
C LYS A 111 -18.06 -3.42 -6.50
N ALA A 112 -17.07 -2.57 -6.70
CA ALA A 112 -17.01 -1.68 -7.87
C ALA A 112 -16.89 -2.47 -9.17
N TYR A 113 -16.10 -3.55 -9.18
CA TYR A 113 -15.96 -4.41 -10.34
C TYR A 113 -17.27 -5.17 -10.66
N ARG A 114 -17.99 -5.68 -9.65
CA ARG A 114 -19.33 -6.26 -9.84
C ARG A 114 -20.25 -5.27 -10.55
N ARG A 115 -20.32 -4.04 -10.05
CA ARG A 115 -21.14 -3.00 -10.65
C ARG A 115 -20.70 -2.67 -12.09
N TYR A 116 -19.41 -2.57 -12.34
CA TYR A 116 -18.87 -2.39 -13.69
C TYR A 116 -19.35 -3.48 -14.67
N ARG A 117 -19.39 -4.75 -14.22
CA ARG A 117 -19.91 -5.87 -15.03
C ARG A 117 -21.43 -5.78 -15.25
N GLU A 118 -22.18 -5.41 -14.25
CA GLU A 118 -23.64 -5.20 -14.32
C GLU A 118 -24.01 -4.06 -15.28
N GLU A 119 -23.18 -3.04 -15.36
CA GLU A 119 -23.33 -1.91 -16.31
C GLU A 119 -22.81 -2.21 -17.74
N GLY A 120 -22.43 -3.47 -18.02
CA GLY A 120 -22.01 -3.93 -19.35
C GLY A 120 -20.52 -3.83 -19.63
N GLY A 121 -19.71 -3.54 -18.62
CA GLY A 121 -18.25 -3.58 -18.74
C GLY A 121 -17.74 -4.98 -19.07
N THR A 122 -16.76 -5.11 -19.95
CA THR A 122 -16.27 -6.41 -20.46
C THR A 122 -14.84 -6.74 -20.08
N ARG A 123 -14.06 -5.74 -19.61
CA ARG A 123 -12.65 -5.93 -19.28
C ARG A 123 -12.48 -6.75 -18.01
N PRO A 124 -11.68 -7.83 -18.02
CA PRO A 124 -11.42 -8.64 -16.83
C PRO A 124 -10.69 -7.87 -15.74
N LEU A 125 -10.82 -8.33 -14.48
CA LEU A 125 -10.04 -7.88 -13.34
C LEU A 125 -9.21 -9.04 -12.78
N ILE A 126 -7.91 -8.83 -12.69
CA ILE A 126 -6.97 -9.76 -12.06
C ILE A 126 -6.54 -9.20 -10.72
N LEU A 127 -6.70 -10.01 -9.68
CA LEU A 127 -6.22 -9.73 -8.32
C LEU A 127 -5.02 -10.63 -8.02
N ALA A 128 -3.94 -10.06 -7.50
CA ALA A 128 -2.75 -10.81 -7.10
C ALA A 128 -2.23 -10.33 -5.74
N GLY A 129 -1.92 -11.29 -4.85
CA GLY A 129 -1.36 -11.00 -3.53
C GLY A 129 -1.77 -12.01 -2.48
N LYS A 130 -1.23 -11.84 -1.27
CA LYS A 130 -1.48 -12.77 -0.18
C LYS A 130 -2.79 -12.46 0.53
N MET A 131 -3.63 -13.46 0.77
CA MET A 131 -4.80 -13.35 1.64
C MET A 131 -4.38 -13.05 3.07
N GLN A 132 -5.04 -12.09 3.72
CA GLN A 132 -4.72 -11.63 5.08
C GLN A 132 -5.94 -11.62 6.02
N GLU A 133 -7.15 -11.59 5.48
CA GLU A 133 -8.39 -11.43 6.27
C GLU A 133 -9.47 -12.39 5.78
N ASP A 134 -10.09 -13.14 6.71
CA ASP A 134 -11.09 -14.15 6.41
C ASP A 134 -12.36 -13.58 5.74
N ASP A 135 -12.79 -12.38 6.15
CA ASP A 135 -13.95 -11.72 5.54
C ASP A 135 -13.69 -11.28 4.08
N ILE A 136 -12.44 -10.93 3.75
CA ILE A 136 -12.05 -10.67 2.35
C ILE A 136 -12.01 -11.98 1.57
N GLU A 137 -11.55 -13.07 2.17
CA GLU A 137 -11.55 -14.40 1.54
C GLU A 137 -12.96 -14.84 1.18
N GLN A 138 -13.91 -14.78 2.13
CA GLN A 138 -15.32 -15.13 1.90
C GLN A 138 -15.98 -14.25 0.82
N LEU A 139 -15.73 -12.93 0.87
CA LEU A 139 -16.24 -12.02 -0.16
C LEU A 139 -15.69 -12.37 -1.55
N LEU A 140 -14.40 -12.66 -1.63
CA LEU A 140 -13.72 -12.98 -2.88
C LEU A 140 -14.19 -14.33 -3.43
N GLU A 141 -14.31 -15.37 -2.61
CA GLU A 141 -14.83 -16.67 -3.03
C GLU A 141 -16.24 -16.56 -3.63
N THR A 142 -17.13 -15.80 -2.98
CA THR A 142 -18.45 -15.50 -3.51
C THR A 142 -18.35 -14.76 -4.86
N ALA A 143 -17.54 -13.73 -4.94
CA ALA A 143 -17.40 -12.92 -6.14
C ALA A 143 -16.81 -13.73 -7.31
N LEU A 144 -15.88 -14.63 -7.07
CA LEU A 144 -15.28 -15.50 -8.10
C LEU A 144 -16.31 -16.44 -8.76
N THR A 145 -17.38 -16.79 -8.05
CA THR A 145 -18.46 -17.63 -8.61
C THR A 145 -19.54 -16.83 -9.33
N GLU A 146 -19.77 -15.57 -8.92
CA GLU A 146 -20.88 -14.75 -9.37
C GLU A 146 -20.50 -13.69 -10.44
N VAL A 147 -19.25 -13.25 -10.45
CA VAL A 147 -18.80 -12.15 -11.29
C VAL A 147 -17.86 -12.66 -12.39
N GLU A 148 -18.37 -12.73 -13.60
CA GLU A 148 -17.58 -13.13 -14.76
C GLU A 148 -16.38 -12.20 -15.00
N GLY A 149 -15.21 -12.78 -15.34
CA GLY A 149 -14.01 -12.04 -15.64
C GLY A 149 -13.19 -11.60 -14.42
N LEU A 150 -13.62 -11.95 -13.19
CA LEU A 150 -12.81 -11.81 -11.99
C LEU A 150 -11.86 -13.00 -11.83
N THR A 151 -10.58 -12.74 -11.59
CA THR A 151 -9.57 -13.79 -11.36
C THR A 151 -8.70 -13.44 -10.16
N TYR A 152 -8.43 -14.42 -9.31
CA TYR A 152 -7.49 -14.30 -8.20
C TYR A 152 -6.33 -15.28 -8.36
N LEU A 153 -5.11 -14.78 -8.37
CA LEU A 153 -3.89 -15.56 -8.61
C LEU A 153 -3.16 -15.98 -7.32
N GLY A 154 -3.63 -15.50 -6.16
CA GLY A 154 -2.85 -15.67 -4.93
C GLY A 154 -1.53 -14.89 -4.95
N TYR A 155 -0.58 -15.34 -4.11
CA TYR A 155 0.76 -14.76 -4.12
C TYR A 155 1.51 -15.13 -5.40
N VAL A 156 2.07 -14.12 -6.06
CA VAL A 156 2.80 -14.28 -7.33
C VAL A 156 4.28 -13.98 -7.16
N SER A 157 5.11 -14.64 -7.96
CA SER A 157 6.56 -14.39 -8.02
C SER A 157 6.89 -12.98 -8.55
N HIS A 158 8.10 -12.52 -8.31
CA HIS A 158 8.56 -11.23 -8.87
C HIS A 158 8.48 -11.20 -10.40
N THR A 159 8.80 -12.29 -11.07
CA THR A 159 8.73 -12.39 -12.54
C THR A 159 7.28 -12.29 -13.02
N THR A 160 6.38 -13.07 -12.42
CA THR A 160 4.94 -13.02 -12.75
C THR A 160 4.36 -11.63 -12.49
N ARG A 161 4.72 -11.00 -11.36
CA ARG A 161 4.27 -9.64 -11.03
C ARG A 161 4.76 -8.62 -12.05
N TYR A 162 6.00 -8.74 -12.51
CA TYR A 162 6.55 -7.91 -13.57
C TYR A 162 5.73 -8.06 -14.87
N ASP A 163 5.42 -9.29 -15.29
CA ASP A 163 4.64 -9.56 -16.48
C ASP A 163 3.21 -9.01 -16.36
N LEU A 164 2.58 -9.16 -15.18
CA LEU A 164 1.26 -8.59 -14.89
C LEU A 164 1.26 -7.06 -15.02
N TYR A 165 2.25 -6.38 -14.45
CA TYR A 165 2.38 -4.93 -14.60
C TYR A 165 2.62 -4.53 -16.06
N ASN A 166 3.45 -5.28 -16.77
CA ASN A 166 3.82 -4.95 -18.14
C ASN A 166 2.67 -5.12 -19.13
N ASN A 167 1.70 -5.97 -18.83
CA ASN A 167 0.64 -6.38 -19.76
C ASN A 167 -0.76 -5.86 -19.39
N CYS A 168 -0.98 -5.29 -18.21
CA CYS A 168 -2.28 -4.74 -17.85
C CYS A 168 -2.62 -3.50 -18.66
N SER A 169 -3.92 -3.24 -18.85
CA SER A 169 -4.43 -1.99 -19.45
C SER A 169 -4.45 -0.84 -18.44
N CYS A 170 -4.75 -1.16 -17.18
CA CYS A 170 -4.80 -0.18 -16.10
C CYS A 170 -4.56 -0.90 -14.76
N PHE A 171 -3.75 -0.27 -13.92
CA PHE A 171 -3.56 -0.70 -12.54
C PHE A 171 -4.52 0.05 -11.62
N VAL A 172 -5.23 -0.67 -10.76
CA VAL A 172 -6.18 -0.09 -9.80
C VAL A 172 -5.65 -0.24 -8.39
N PHE A 173 -5.56 0.88 -7.66
CA PHE A 173 -4.96 0.92 -6.32
C PHE A 173 -5.89 1.63 -5.32
N PRO A 174 -6.90 0.93 -4.77
CA PRO A 174 -7.97 1.51 -3.97
C PRO A 174 -7.64 1.58 -2.47
N SER A 175 -6.37 1.68 -2.11
CA SER A 175 -5.94 1.67 -0.71
C SER A 175 -6.58 2.80 0.10
N MET A 176 -6.99 2.49 1.33
CA MET A 176 -7.52 3.47 2.29
C MET A 176 -6.40 4.13 3.11
N ALA A 177 -5.23 3.52 3.17
CA ALA A 177 -4.06 4.05 3.88
C ALA A 177 -2.77 3.45 3.34
N GLU A 178 -1.78 4.30 3.08
CA GLU A 178 -0.44 3.94 2.61
C GLU A 178 0.64 4.76 3.32
N GLY A 179 1.74 4.10 3.66
CA GLY A 179 2.94 4.80 4.14
C GLY A 179 3.79 5.37 3.01
N PHE A 180 3.68 4.78 1.80
CA PHE A 180 4.43 5.22 0.63
C PHE A 180 3.75 4.85 -0.71
N GLY A 181 3.24 3.62 -0.85
CA GLY A 181 2.58 3.18 -2.10
C GLY A 181 3.54 2.54 -3.11
N MET A 182 4.46 1.69 -2.66
CA MET A 182 5.43 1.00 -3.51
C MET A 182 4.86 0.39 -4.80
N PRO A 183 3.69 -0.29 -4.80
CA PRO A 183 3.13 -0.86 -6.02
C PRO A 183 2.88 0.17 -7.12
N ILE A 184 2.46 1.40 -6.78
CA ILE A 184 2.28 2.48 -7.77
C ILE A 184 3.60 2.78 -8.48
N LEU A 185 4.68 2.96 -7.72
CA LEU A 185 6.00 3.23 -8.29
C LEU A 185 6.53 2.06 -9.12
N GLU A 186 6.19 0.83 -8.75
CA GLU A 186 6.52 -0.35 -9.55
C GLU A 186 5.83 -0.30 -10.91
N VAL A 187 4.52 0.01 -10.94
CA VAL A 187 3.72 0.08 -12.17
C VAL A 187 4.11 1.27 -13.06
N MET A 188 4.43 2.41 -12.48
CA MET A 188 4.87 3.59 -13.25
C MET A 188 6.04 3.29 -14.18
N LYS A 189 6.93 2.36 -13.83
CA LYS A 189 8.05 1.92 -14.68
C LYS A 189 7.61 1.23 -15.96
N HIS A 190 6.37 0.73 -15.97
CA HIS A 190 5.79 0.03 -17.12
C HIS A 190 4.95 0.95 -18.00
N ASN A 191 4.91 2.26 -17.69
CA ASN A 191 4.13 3.28 -18.42
C ASN A 191 2.64 2.89 -18.56
N LYS A 192 2.05 2.32 -17.50
CA LYS A 192 0.64 1.94 -17.49
C LYS A 192 -0.21 3.00 -16.82
N PRO A 193 -1.44 3.22 -17.30
CA PRO A 193 -2.43 4.01 -16.60
C PRO A 193 -2.64 3.46 -15.18
N ILE A 194 -2.77 4.37 -14.21
CA ILE A 194 -2.99 4.04 -12.81
C ILE A 194 -4.21 4.81 -12.33
N LEU A 195 -5.13 4.08 -11.71
CA LEU A 195 -6.29 4.61 -11.02
C LEU A 195 -6.11 4.36 -9.52
N ALA A 196 -5.89 5.41 -8.74
CA ALA A 196 -5.60 5.31 -7.31
C ALA A 196 -6.60 6.07 -6.46
N SER A 197 -6.81 5.64 -5.22
CA SER A 197 -7.57 6.41 -4.23
C SER A 197 -6.91 7.76 -3.95
N ASN A 198 -7.72 8.74 -3.54
CA ASN A 198 -7.24 10.09 -3.26
C ASN A 198 -6.58 10.17 -1.87
N LEU A 199 -5.38 9.59 -1.73
CA LEU A 199 -4.57 9.67 -0.50
C LEU A 199 -3.55 10.80 -0.58
N LYS A 200 -3.43 11.57 0.50
CA LYS A 200 -2.47 12.68 0.60
C LYS A 200 -1.02 12.24 0.30
N ILE A 201 -0.63 11.03 0.71
CA ILE A 201 0.71 10.50 0.44
C ILE A 201 1.05 10.47 -1.07
N PHE A 202 0.04 10.31 -1.93
CA PHE A 202 0.26 10.28 -3.37
C PHE A 202 0.56 11.65 -3.97
N ASP A 203 0.25 12.76 -3.27
CA ASP A 203 0.71 14.10 -3.66
C ASP A 203 2.24 14.18 -3.60
N GLU A 204 2.82 13.57 -2.57
CA GLU A 204 4.28 13.52 -2.37
C GLU A 204 4.96 12.52 -3.32
N VAL A 205 4.38 11.32 -3.47
CA VAL A 205 5.07 10.19 -4.11
C VAL A 205 4.94 10.19 -5.63
N VAL A 206 3.77 10.56 -6.16
CA VAL A 206 3.46 10.44 -7.60
C VAL A 206 2.89 11.72 -8.22
N GLY A 207 2.56 12.73 -7.43
CA GLY A 207 1.99 13.98 -7.93
C GLY A 207 0.76 13.74 -8.81
N ASP A 208 0.73 14.38 -9.98
CA ASP A 208 -0.37 14.30 -10.95
C ASP A 208 -0.20 13.17 -11.99
N CYS A 209 0.71 12.21 -11.72
CA CYS A 209 0.99 11.13 -12.68
C CYS A 209 -0.03 9.98 -12.66
N VAL A 210 -1.07 10.05 -11.81
CA VAL A 210 -2.10 9.02 -11.65
C VAL A 210 -3.49 9.66 -11.63
N GLU A 211 -4.47 8.96 -12.19
CA GLU A 211 -5.87 9.35 -12.02
C GLU A 211 -6.35 8.98 -10.62
N ARG A 212 -7.12 9.87 -9.99
CA ARG A 212 -7.56 9.71 -8.60
C ARG A 212 -9.06 9.63 -8.46
N PHE A 213 -9.50 8.85 -7.49
CA PHE A 213 -10.92 8.74 -7.12
C PHE A 213 -11.08 8.80 -5.60
N SER A 214 -12.19 9.38 -5.15
CA SER A 214 -12.58 9.34 -3.74
C SER A 214 -13.23 8.00 -3.40
N LEU A 215 -12.86 7.44 -2.26
CA LEU A 215 -13.56 6.29 -1.69
C LEU A 215 -14.90 6.79 -1.11
N ALA A 216 -15.98 6.03 -1.30
CA ALA A 216 -17.27 6.40 -0.74
C ALA A 216 -17.18 6.51 0.80
N GLY A 217 -17.43 7.71 1.35
CA GLY A 217 -17.30 8.03 2.78
C GLY A 217 -16.20 9.02 3.13
N ASP A 218 -15.45 9.53 2.15
CA ASP A 218 -14.44 10.58 2.39
C ASP A 218 -15.05 12.00 2.52
N ASP A 219 -16.38 12.13 2.41
CA ASP A 219 -17.09 13.42 2.48
C ASP A 219 -17.72 13.70 3.87
N ASP A 220 -17.32 12.97 4.96
CA ASP A 220 -17.76 13.21 6.34
C ASP A 220 -16.59 13.63 7.27
#